data_bd6a8bdfabea8fa511bce2b098dc2c55
#
_entry.id   bd6a8bdfabea8fa511bce2b098dc2c55
#
_cell.length_a   1.000
_cell.length_b   1.000
_cell.length_c   1.000
_cell.angle_alpha   90.00
_cell.angle_beta   90.00
_cell.angle_gamma   90.00
#
_symmetry.space_group_name_H-M   'P 1'
#
loop_
_entity.id
_entity.type
_entity.pdbx_description
1 polymer ?
#
loop_
_entity_poly.entity_id
_entity_poly.type
_entity_poly.pdbx_seq_one_letter_code
_entity_poly.pdbx_strand_id
1 'polypeptide(L)'
;MIKVENLTKVFHTDEVETHALNGVSLEVQDGEFVAVMGPSGCGKSTLLNILGLLDNPTSGHYSLDGHEVGGLRERERTLFRRGRIGFVFQSFNLIDELNVEENVELPLKALGVPAKERRQRVVEILRQLKMSHRAHHYPQQLSGGQQQRVAIARAVVTKPSLLLA
;
A
#
# COMPACT_ATOMS: atom_id res chain seq x y z
N MET A 1 1.67 -11.57 9.34
CA MET A 1 3.01 -12.16 9.07
C MET A 1 3.23 -12.30 7.57
N ILE A 2 4.40 -11.87 7.08
CA ILE A 2 4.85 -12.04 5.68
C ILE A 2 5.92 -13.13 5.64
N LYS A 3 5.83 -14.03 4.67
CA LYS A 3 6.88 -15.01 4.38
C LYS A 3 7.10 -15.08 2.87
N VAL A 4 8.34 -14.85 2.45
CA VAL A 4 8.78 -14.90 1.06
C VAL A 4 9.95 -15.88 0.95
N GLU A 5 9.89 -16.78 -0.02
CA GLU A 5 10.92 -17.80 -0.24
C GLU A 5 11.31 -17.83 -1.72
N ASN A 6 12.60 -17.59 -1.98
CA ASN A 6 13.21 -17.65 -3.32
C ASN A 6 12.45 -16.82 -4.38
N LEU A 7 11.95 -15.63 -4.01
CA LEU A 7 11.16 -14.79 -4.88
C LEU A 7 11.99 -14.26 -6.04
N THR A 8 11.54 -14.49 -7.25
CA THR A 8 12.19 -14.03 -8.48
C THR A 8 11.23 -13.19 -9.30
N LYS A 9 11.72 -12.12 -9.88
CA LYS A 9 10.97 -11.33 -10.86
C LYS A 9 11.83 -11.00 -12.05
N VAL A 10 11.38 -11.45 -13.21
CA VAL A 10 12.01 -11.19 -14.50
C VAL A 10 11.05 -10.41 -15.38
N PHE A 11 11.52 -9.32 -15.95
CA PHE A 11 10.81 -8.57 -16.98
C PHE A 11 11.41 -8.91 -18.33
N HIS A 12 10.57 -9.28 -19.28
CA HIS A 12 10.97 -9.53 -20.67
C HIS A 12 10.50 -8.39 -21.54
N THR A 13 11.42 -7.86 -22.33
CA THR A 13 11.15 -7.00 -23.49
C THR A 13 11.63 -7.74 -24.72
N ASP A 14 11.26 -7.27 -25.91
CA ASP A 14 11.64 -7.94 -27.18
C ASP A 14 13.16 -8.10 -27.36
N GLU A 15 13.98 -7.29 -26.66
CA GLU A 15 15.43 -7.27 -26.83
C GLU A 15 16.21 -7.62 -25.54
N VAL A 16 15.61 -7.51 -24.36
CA VAL A 16 16.32 -7.62 -23.08
C VAL A 16 15.49 -8.34 -22.03
N GLU A 17 16.17 -9.24 -21.30
CA GLU A 17 15.66 -9.87 -20.07
C GLU A 17 16.29 -9.15 -18.86
N THR A 18 15.44 -8.64 -17.96
CA THR A 18 15.89 -7.92 -16.77
C THR A 18 15.46 -8.67 -15.51
N HIS A 19 16.43 -9.18 -14.75
CA HIS A 19 16.21 -9.81 -13.45
C HIS A 19 16.09 -8.71 -12.38
N ALA A 20 14.86 -8.34 -12.04
CA ALA A 20 14.61 -7.31 -11.02
C ALA A 20 14.71 -7.87 -9.60
N LEU A 21 14.35 -9.14 -9.40
CA LEU A 21 14.54 -9.89 -8.16
C LEU A 21 15.14 -11.25 -8.49
N ASN A 22 16.12 -11.69 -7.72
CA ASN A 22 16.82 -12.94 -7.93
C ASN A 22 16.93 -13.75 -6.64
N GLY A 23 15.91 -14.55 -6.34
CA GLY A 23 15.90 -15.48 -5.20
C GLY A 23 15.80 -14.78 -3.83
N VAL A 24 15.02 -13.71 -3.71
CA VAL A 24 14.84 -12.98 -2.44
C VAL A 24 14.03 -13.82 -1.47
N SER A 25 14.55 -13.99 -0.25
CA SER A 25 13.84 -14.62 0.87
C SER A 25 13.83 -13.67 2.07
N LEU A 26 12.68 -13.50 2.69
CA LEU A 26 12.51 -12.70 3.90
C LEU A 26 11.29 -13.15 4.68
N GLU A 27 11.32 -12.91 5.97
CA GLU A 27 10.19 -13.12 6.86
C GLU A 27 9.99 -11.87 7.70
N VAL A 28 8.73 -11.42 7.84
CA VAL A 28 8.36 -10.26 8.65
C VAL A 28 7.24 -10.67 9.58
N GLN A 29 7.46 -10.49 10.88
CA GLN A 29 6.48 -10.83 11.91
C GLN A 29 5.44 -9.73 12.10
N ASP A 30 4.35 -10.06 12.77
CA ASP A 30 3.32 -9.07 13.10
C ASP A 30 3.89 -8.00 14.06
N GLY A 31 3.61 -6.74 13.75
CA GLY A 31 4.11 -5.59 14.51
C GLY A 31 5.57 -5.21 14.24
N GLU A 32 6.24 -5.90 13.34
CA GLU A 32 7.62 -5.58 12.97
C GLU A 32 7.67 -4.40 11.99
N PHE A 33 8.69 -3.55 12.15
CA PHE A 33 9.02 -2.46 11.23
C PHE A 33 10.31 -2.81 10.48
N VAL A 34 10.21 -2.92 9.15
CA VAL A 34 11.33 -3.31 8.29
C VAL A 34 11.63 -2.20 7.28
N ALA A 35 12.91 -1.83 7.15
CA ALA A 35 13.39 -0.90 6.14
C ALA A 35 14.10 -1.66 5.00
N VAL A 36 13.63 -1.48 3.76
CA VAL A 36 14.27 -2.02 2.56
C VAL A 36 15.20 -0.96 1.98
N MET A 37 16.51 -1.19 2.06
CA MET A 37 17.54 -0.26 1.59
C MET A 37 18.37 -0.86 0.46
N GLY A 38 18.96 0.01 -0.37
CA GLY A 38 19.83 -0.38 -1.47
C GLY A 38 19.92 0.70 -2.54
N PRO A 39 20.86 0.57 -3.50
CA PRO A 39 21.05 1.53 -4.58
C PRO A 39 19.81 1.65 -5.49
N SER A 40 19.77 2.70 -6.32
CA SER A 40 18.72 2.85 -7.33
C SER A 40 18.76 1.67 -8.30
N GLY A 41 17.58 1.17 -8.70
CA GLY A 41 17.46 0.06 -9.65
C GLY A 41 17.66 -1.35 -9.06
N CYS A 42 17.96 -1.52 -7.76
CA CYS A 42 18.18 -2.85 -7.17
C CYS A 42 16.89 -3.65 -6.84
N GLY A 43 15.72 -3.25 -7.36
CA GLY A 43 14.49 -4.02 -7.23
C GLY A 43 13.62 -3.70 -6.02
N LYS A 44 13.92 -2.67 -5.20
CA LYS A 44 13.11 -2.30 -4.02
C LYS A 44 11.63 -2.07 -4.34
N SER A 45 11.36 -1.24 -5.34
CA SER A 45 9.97 -0.94 -5.76
C SER A 45 9.27 -2.18 -6.34
N THR A 46 10.02 -3.04 -7.04
CA THR A 46 9.50 -4.32 -7.54
C THR A 46 9.10 -5.24 -6.39
N LEU A 47 9.95 -5.34 -5.36
CA LEU A 47 9.64 -6.11 -4.16
C LEU A 47 8.40 -5.57 -3.47
N LEU A 48 8.33 -4.24 -3.23
CA LEU A 48 7.17 -3.61 -2.59
C LEU A 48 5.88 -3.80 -3.41
N ASN A 49 5.95 -3.73 -4.74
CA ASN A 49 4.79 -3.99 -5.60
C ASN A 49 4.29 -5.44 -5.48
N ILE A 50 5.18 -6.40 -5.39
CA ILE A 50 4.80 -7.82 -5.20
C ILE A 50 4.23 -8.02 -3.78
N LEU A 51 4.90 -7.50 -2.75
CA LEU A 51 4.39 -7.57 -1.36
C LEU A 51 3.02 -6.88 -1.23
N GLY A 52 2.81 -5.82 -1.99
CA GLY A 52 1.54 -5.09 -2.07
C GLY A 52 0.47 -5.74 -2.95
N LEU A 53 0.75 -6.88 -3.55
CA LEU A 53 -0.14 -7.55 -4.50
C LEU A 53 -0.55 -6.67 -5.69
N LEU A 54 0.33 -5.75 -6.09
CA LEU A 54 0.17 -4.95 -7.32
C LEU A 54 0.73 -5.69 -8.53
N ASP A 55 1.71 -6.56 -8.31
CA ASP A 55 2.32 -7.42 -9.33
C ASP A 55 2.51 -8.86 -8.79
N ASN A 56 2.78 -9.80 -9.68
CA ASN A 56 3.11 -11.19 -9.34
C ASN A 56 4.61 -11.44 -9.47
N PRO A 57 5.19 -12.32 -8.65
CA PRO A 57 6.52 -12.86 -8.90
C PRO A 57 6.50 -13.73 -10.17
N THR A 58 7.67 -13.90 -10.78
CA THR A 58 7.89 -14.88 -11.86
C THR A 58 7.98 -16.30 -11.28
N SER A 59 8.63 -16.44 -10.11
CA SER A 59 8.73 -17.68 -9.37
C SER A 59 9.00 -17.43 -7.88
N GLY A 60 8.98 -18.49 -7.09
CA GLY A 60 9.10 -18.44 -5.64
C GLY A 60 7.73 -18.43 -4.95
N HIS A 61 7.76 -18.37 -3.63
CA HIS A 61 6.55 -18.41 -2.80
C HIS A 61 6.39 -17.12 -2.02
N TYR A 62 5.15 -16.64 -1.92
CA TYR A 62 4.78 -15.50 -1.09
C TYR A 62 3.51 -15.81 -0.33
N SER A 63 3.60 -15.87 0.98
CA SER A 63 2.44 -15.98 1.86
C SER A 63 2.26 -14.73 2.71
N LEU A 64 1.01 -14.30 2.85
CA LEU A 64 0.58 -13.19 3.71
C LEU A 64 -0.51 -13.69 4.65
N ASP A 65 -0.27 -13.55 5.96
CA ASP A 65 -1.17 -14.03 7.01
C ASP A 65 -1.56 -15.52 6.85
N GLY A 66 -0.58 -16.35 6.46
CA GLY A 66 -0.76 -17.78 6.25
C GLY A 66 -1.44 -18.19 4.94
N HIS A 67 -1.76 -17.23 4.06
CA HIS A 67 -2.34 -17.51 2.75
C HIS A 67 -1.28 -17.38 1.65
N GLU A 68 -1.15 -18.40 0.79
CA GLU A 68 -0.31 -18.29 -0.41
C GLU A 68 -0.93 -17.31 -1.40
N VAL A 69 -0.20 -16.25 -1.70
CA VAL A 69 -0.71 -15.14 -2.53
C VAL A 69 0.13 -14.87 -3.79
N GLY A 70 1.28 -15.54 -3.91
CA GLY A 70 2.22 -15.32 -5.02
C GLY A 70 1.64 -15.69 -6.40
N GLY A 71 0.69 -16.61 -6.47
CA GLY A 71 0.07 -17.10 -7.72
C GLY A 71 -1.35 -16.57 -7.98
N LEU A 72 -1.85 -15.65 -7.19
CA LEU A 72 -3.21 -15.13 -7.33
C LEU A 72 -3.41 -14.40 -8.67
N ARG A 73 -4.57 -14.59 -9.30
CA ARG A 73 -4.98 -13.82 -10.48
C ARG A 73 -5.29 -12.37 -10.07
N GLU A 74 -5.28 -11.46 -11.03
CA GLU A 74 -5.47 -10.03 -10.77
C GLU A 74 -6.73 -9.70 -9.95
N ARG A 75 -7.86 -10.35 -10.30
CA ARG A 75 -9.12 -10.18 -9.55
C ARG A 75 -9.01 -10.66 -8.10
N GLU A 76 -8.36 -11.79 -7.88
CA GLU A 76 -8.15 -12.39 -6.55
C GLU A 76 -7.22 -11.52 -5.72
N ARG A 77 -6.11 -11.04 -6.29
CA ARG A 77 -5.19 -10.08 -5.65
C ARG A 77 -5.92 -8.80 -5.22
N THR A 78 -6.73 -8.25 -6.12
CA THR A 78 -7.52 -7.04 -5.83
C THR A 78 -8.47 -7.25 -4.66
N LEU A 79 -9.14 -8.38 -4.59
CA LEU A 79 -10.03 -8.71 -3.47
C LEU A 79 -9.25 -8.97 -2.19
N PHE A 80 -8.11 -9.66 -2.29
CA PHE A 80 -7.30 -10.01 -1.11
C PHE A 80 -6.66 -8.79 -0.46
N ARG A 81 -6.09 -7.86 -1.26
CA ARG A 81 -5.46 -6.64 -0.71
C ARG A 81 -6.44 -5.63 -0.11
N ARG A 82 -7.72 -5.70 -0.52
CA ARG A 82 -8.74 -4.74 -0.10
C ARG A 82 -8.90 -4.73 1.42
N GLY A 83 -8.59 -3.60 2.05
CA GLY A 83 -8.65 -3.39 3.50
C GLY A 83 -7.53 -4.07 4.31
N ARG A 84 -6.72 -4.94 3.69
CA ARG A 84 -5.59 -5.61 4.35
C ARG A 84 -4.26 -4.90 4.12
N ILE A 85 -4.09 -4.25 2.97
CA ILE A 85 -2.84 -3.58 2.61
C ILE A 85 -3.11 -2.10 2.44
N GLY A 86 -2.37 -1.29 3.19
CA GLY A 86 -2.32 0.16 3.04
C GLY A 86 -1.07 0.57 2.26
N PHE A 87 -1.21 1.58 1.38
CA PHE A 87 -0.11 2.12 0.60
C PHE A 87 0.09 3.59 0.86
N VAL A 88 1.33 4.00 1.11
CA VAL A 88 1.77 5.39 1.11
C VAL A 88 2.72 5.58 -0.06
N PHE A 89 2.26 6.19 -1.13
CA PHE A 89 3.07 6.42 -2.34
C PHE A 89 3.95 7.67 -2.19
N GLN A 90 5.12 7.65 -2.83
CA GLN A 90 6.06 8.78 -2.83
C GLN A 90 5.43 10.07 -3.40
N SER A 91 4.59 9.95 -4.42
CA SER A 91 3.84 11.06 -5.04
C SER A 91 2.48 11.33 -4.40
N PHE A 92 2.23 10.78 -3.21
CA PHE A 92 1.00 10.87 -2.42
C PHE A 92 -0.25 10.29 -3.10
N ASN A 93 -0.39 10.41 -4.41
CA ASN A 93 -1.52 9.92 -5.23
C ASN A 93 -2.89 10.32 -4.64
N LEU A 94 -3.01 11.57 -4.18
CA LEU A 94 -4.29 12.13 -3.76
C LEU A 94 -5.12 12.46 -5.00
N ILE A 95 -6.43 12.36 -4.86
CA ILE A 95 -7.38 12.74 -5.91
C ILE A 95 -7.67 14.23 -5.77
N ASP A 96 -7.30 15.00 -6.77
CA ASP A 96 -7.34 16.47 -6.74
C ASP A 96 -8.75 17.06 -6.65
N GLU A 97 -9.75 16.32 -7.16
CA GLU A 97 -11.16 16.69 -7.14
C GLU A 97 -11.84 16.38 -5.79
N LEU A 98 -11.17 15.67 -4.90
CA LEU A 98 -11.64 15.31 -3.57
C LEU A 98 -10.92 16.13 -2.50
N ASN A 99 -11.66 16.59 -1.49
CA ASN A 99 -11.04 17.21 -0.33
C ASN A 99 -10.32 16.18 0.56
N VAL A 100 -9.67 16.64 1.63
CA VAL A 100 -8.91 15.76 2.56
C VAL A 100 -9.78 14.65 3.15
N GLU A 101 -10.97 15.02 3.67
CA GLU A 101 -11.89 14.06 4.28
C GLU A 101 -12.34 12.99 3.27
N GLU A 102 -12.68 13.40 2.05
CA GLU A 102 -13.12 12.52 0.97
C GLU A 102 -12.01 11.59 0.49
N ASN A 103 -10.77 12.10 0.35
CA ASN A 103 -9.61 11.28 0.02
C ASN A 103 -9.38 10.16 1.06
N VAL A 104 -9.48 10.51 2.35
CA VAL A 104 -9.29 9.55 3.45
C VAL A 104 -10.45 8.57 3.55
N GLU A 105 -11.69 9.01 3.25
CA GLU A 105 -12.89 8.16 3.30
C GLU A 105 -12.94 7.10 2.18
N LEU A 106 -12.28 7.37 1.05
CA LEU A 106 -12.40 6.59 -0.18
C LEU A 106 -12.21 5.06 0.01
N PRO A 107 -11.16 4.57 0.69
CA PRO A 107 -10.99 3.13 0.88
C PRO A 107 -12.09 2.51 1.76
N LEU A 108 -12.66 3.26 2.70
CA LEU A 108 -13.78 2.79 3.51
C LEU A 108 -15.07 2.67 2.69
N LYS A 109 -15.29 3.58 1.72
CA LYS A 109 -16.40 3.48 0.75
C LYS A 109 -16.25 2.21 -0.11
N ALA A 110 -15.03 1.93 -0.58
CA ALA A 110 -14.74 0.73 -1.37
C ALA A 110 -14.96 -0.57 -0.58
N LEU A 111 -14.84 -0.53 0.75
CA LEU A 111 -15.12 -1.66 1.65
C LEU A 111 -16.61 -1.78 2.02
N GLY A 112 -17.46 -0.84 1.60
CA GLY A 112 -18.87 -0.83 1.96
C GLY A 112 -19.15 -0.48 3.43
N VAL A 113 -18.22 0.19 4.11
CA VAL A 113 -18.41 0.60 5.51
C VAL A 113 -19.56 1.61 5.61
N PRO A 114 -20.50 1.48 6.59
CA PRO A 114 -21.62 2.40 6.73
C PRO A 114 -21.18 3.86 6.94
N ALA A 115 -21.95 4.81 6.41
CA ALA A 115 -21.60 6.24 6.40
C ALA A 115 -21.28 6.81 7.79
N LYS A 116 -22.03 6.43 8.81
CA LYS A 116 -21.81 6.86 10.20
C LYS A 116 -20.44 6.41 10.72
N GLU A 117 -20.08 5.17 10.47
CA GLU A 117 -18.81 4.60 10.89
C GLU A 117 -17.64 5.21 10.10
N ARG A 118 -17.80 5.41 8.78
CA ARG A 118 -16.78 6.09 7.94
C ARG A 118 -16.42 7.44 8.51
N ARG A 119 -17.42 8.28 8.79
CA ARG A 119 -17.21 9.62 9.37
C ARG A 119 -16.45 9.56 10.69
N GLN A 120 -16.81 8.64 11.58
CA GLN A 120 -16.12 8.49 12.86
C GLN A 120 -14.64 8.13 12.67
N ARG A 121 -14.34 7.17 11.80
CA ARG A 121 -12.97 6.74 11.52
C ARG A 121 -12.15 7.85 10.86
N VAL A 122 -12.72 8.59 9.91
CA VAL A 122 -12.05 9.71 9.23
C VAL A 122 -11.75 10.84 10.20
N VAL A 123 -12.71 11.26 11.01
CA VAL A 123 -12.51 12.31 12.03
C VAL A 123 -11.39 11.91 13.00
N GLU A 124 -11.41 10.67 13.48
CA GLU A 124 -10.42 10.17 14.42
C GLU A 124 -9.00 10.14 13.82
N ILE A 125 -8.83 9.62 12.60
CA ILE A 125 -7.50 9.55 11.99
C ILE A 125 -6.96 10.95 11.63
N LEU A 126 -7.81 11.86 11.16
CA LEU A 126 -7.41 13.24 10.89
C LEU A 126 -7.01 13.97 12.16
N ARG A 127 -7.67 13.69 13.30
CA ARG A 127 -7.30 14.24 14.61
C ARG A 127 -5.91 13.72 15.04
N GLN A 128 -5.65 12.42 14.92
CA GLN A 128 -4.37 11.80 15.28
C GLN A 128 -3.21 12.38 14.46
N LEU A 129 -3.44 12.64 13.17
CA LEU A 129 -2.43 13.22 12.26
C LEU A 129 -2.40 14.75 12.26
N LYS A 130 -3.15 15.41 13.17
CA LYS A 130 -3.24 16.86 13.29
C LYS A 130 -3.68 17.55 12.00
N MET A 131 -4.62 16.94 11.28
CA MET A 131 -5.15 17.43 10.00
C MET A 131 -6.63 17.86 10.06
N SER A 132 -7.28 17.80 11.22
CA SER A 132 -8.71 18.14 11.37
C SER A 132 -9.05 19.54 10.83
N HIS A 133 -8.18 20.53 11.04
CA HIS A 133 -8.36 21.90 10.56
C HIS A 133 -8.26 22.05 9.03
N ARG A 134 -7.84 21.00 8.32
CA ARG A 134 -7.71 20.94 6.86
C ARG A 134 -8.69 19.97 6.20
N ALA A 135 -9.63 19.42 6.95
CA ALA A 135 -10.54 18.35 6.48
C ALA A 135 -11.26 18.71 5.15
N HIS A 136 -11.62 19.96 4.95
CA HIS A 136 -12.34 20.43 3.76
C HIS A 136 -11.45 21.12 2.71
N HIS A 137 -10.11 21.10 2.90
CA HIS A 137 -9.17 21.62 1.90
C HIS A 137 -8.91 20.58 0.82
N TYR A 138 -8.58 21.05 -0.37
CA TYR A 138 -8.18 20.23 -1.52
C TYR A 138 -6.67 20.04 -1.55
N PRO A 139 -6.15 18.98 -2.21
CA PRO A 139 -4.72 18.68 -2.27
C PRO A 139 -3.85 19.88 -2.69
N GLN A 140 -4.29 20.66 -3.68
CA GLN A 140 -3.55 21.83 -4.17
C GLN A 140 -3.39 22.94 -3.12
N GLN A 141 -4.20 22.94 -2.07
CA GLN A 141 -4.17 23.92 -0.97
C GLN A 141 -3.27 23.49 0.20
N LEU A 142 -2.62 22.32 0.07
CA LEU A 142 -1.82 21.69 1.11
C LEU A 142 -0.33 21.75 0.78
N SER A 143 0.50 21.93 1.81
CA SER A 143 1.94 21.71 1.67
C SER A 143 2.23 20.21 1.43
N GLY A 144 3.42 19.88 0.87
CA GLY A 144 3.82 18.50 0.64
C GLY A 144 3.77 17.62 1.90
N GLY A 145 4.19 18.16 3.05
CA GLY A 145 4.08 17.43 4.33
C GLY A 145 2.63 17.22 4.80
N GLN A 146 1.71 18.14 4.46
CA GLN A 146 0.29 17.95 4.73
C GLN A 146 -0.32 16.90 3.78
N GLN A 147 0.02 16.94 2.50
CA GLN A 147 -0.40 15.92 1.52
C GLN A 147 0.08 14.53 1.94
N GLN A 148 1.32 14.41 2.41
CA GLN A 148 1.86 13.15 2.95
C GLN A 148 1.05 12.65 4.14
N ARG A 149 0.69 13.52 5.10
CA ARG A 149 -0.17 13.12 6.23
C ARG A 149 -1.54 12.64 5.77
N VAL A 150 -2.14 13.25 4.76
CA VAL A 150 -3.41 12.80 4.17
C VAL A 150 -3.26 11.43 3.50
N ALA A 151 -2.16 11.20 2.77
CA ALA A 151 -1.86 9.91 2.18
C ALA A 151 -1.67 8.82 3.23
N ILE A 152 -1.00 9.13 4.35
CA ILE A 152 -0.87 8.24 5.51
C ILE A 152 -2.25 7.97 6.12
N ALA A 153 -3.06 9.01 6.36
CA ALA A 153 -4.42 8.86 6.89
C ALA A 153 -5.24 7.90 6.04
N ARG A 154 -5.24 8.09 4.72
CA ARG A 154 -5.93 7.23 3.76
C ARG A 154 -5.44 5.78 3.82
N ALA A 155 -4.13 5.57 3.97
CA ALA A 155 -3.56 4.23 4.02
C ALA A 155 -3.94 3.46 5.30
N VAL A 156 -4.03 4.15 6.45
CA VAL A 156 -4.23 3.50 7.76
C VAL A 156 -5.68 3.50 8.25
N VAL A 157 -6.60 4.27 7.63
CA VAL A 157 -8.00 4.39 8.08
C VAL A 157 -8.77 3.07 8.05
N THR A 158 -8.37 2.14 7.20
CA THR A 158 -8.93 0.78 7.12
C THR A 158 -8.38 -0.17 8.19
N LYS A 159 -7.37 0.25 8.95
CA LYS A 159 -6.60 -0.58 9.89
C LYS A 159 -6.00 -1.81 9.21
N PRO A 160 -5.15 -1.61 8.17
CA PRO A 160 -4.58 -2.71 7.41
C PRO A 160 -3.64 -3.56 8.27
N SER A 161 -3.48 -4.83 7.92
CA SER A 161 -2.48 -5.72 8.54
C SER A 161 -1.06 -5.47 8.01
N LEU A 162 -0.94 -4.91 6.80
CA LEU A 162 0.33 -4.54 6.18
C LEU A 162 0.28 -3.08 5.69
N LEU A 163 1.27 -2.29 6.08
CA LEU A 163 1.49 -0.94 5.56
C LEU A 163 2.79 -0.90 4.76
N LEU A 164 2.72 -0.46 3.51
CA LEU A 164 3.85 -0.27 2.61
C LEU A 164 4.04 1.23 2.32
N ALA A 165 5.26 1.75 2.49
CA ALA A 165 5.58 3.16 2.32
C ALA A 165 6.88 3.35 1.50
#